data_b0c6bf8658779eb80197515b16f00e90
#
_entry.id   b0c6bf8658779eb80197515b16f00e90
#
_cell.length_a   1.000
_cell.length_b   1.000
_cell.length_c   1.000
_cell.angle_alpha   90.00
_cell.angle_beta   90.00
_cell.angle_gamma   90.00
#
_symmetry.space_group_name_H-M   'P 1'
#
loop_
_entity.id
_entity.type
_entity.pdbx_description
1 polymer ?
#
loop_
_entity_poly.entity_id
_entity_poly.type
_entity_poly.pdbx_seq_one_letter_code
_entity_poly.pdbx_strand_id
1 'polypeptide(L)'
;MKELFEAVRAGDLSRVAALVEADPSLAIFAAAILGDTTKVDELLTANRSLVSILSTDGWTPLHLAAFFGKDDAARSLLNKGAQVDARSTNAMQNTPLHAAAAGKHAAVVKLLIERGASVNARQHGGWTALHAAAQNGDVEMARALVDAGADVQSRAENNQTPLDLALTKAQQAMVDYLESNGARL
;
A
#
# COMPACT_ATOMS: atom_id res chain seq x y z
N MET A 1 -1.86 -17.38 3.92
CA MET A 1 -1.49 -16.24 3.03
C MET A 1 -0.29 -16.52 2.13
N LYS A 2 0.80 -17.10 2.64
CA LYS A 2 2.03 -17.34 1.83
C LYS A 2 1.73 -18.09 0.51
N GLU A 3 1.01 -19.20 0.59
CA GLU A 3 0.67 -20.00 -0.61
C GLU A 3 -0.22 -19.21 -1.59
N LEU A 4 -1.15 -18.39 -1.09
CA LEU A 4 -1.97 -17.51 -1.93
C LEU A 4 -1.11 -16.51 -2.69
N PHE A 5 -0.12 -15.87 -2.02
CA PHE A 5 0.81 -14.95 -2.69
C PHE A 5 1.67 -15.65 -3.74
N GLU A 6 2.16 -16.85 -3.45
CA GLU A 6 2.94 -17.65 -4.40
C GLU A 6 2.10 -18.01 -5.64
N ALA A 7 0.85 -18.48 -5.46
CA ALA A 7 -0.06 -18.81 -6.54
C ALA A 7 -0.38 -17.59 -7.42
N VAL A 8 -0.67 -16.45 -6.79
CA VAL A 8 -0.95 -15.19 -7.53
C VAL A 8 0.27 -14.72 -8.32
N ARG A 9 1.47 -14.74 -7.71
CA ARG A 9 2.71 -14.35 -8.40
C ARG A 9 3.04 -15.28 -9.58
N ALA A 10 2.70 -16.56 -9.45
CA ALA A 10 2.87 -17.54 -10.52
C ALA A 10 1.78 -17.42 -11.61
N GLY A 11 0.73 -16.62 -11.39
CA GLY A 11 -0.44 -16.56 -12.29
C GLY A 11 -1.28 -17.83 -12.27
N ASP A 12 -1.12 -18.68 -11.25
CA ASP A 12 -1.81 -19.96 -11.12
C ASP A 12 -3.19 -19.77 -10.49
N LEU A 13 -4.15 -19.37 -11.33
CA LEU A 13 -5.53 -19.14 -10.90
C LEU A 13 -6.23 -20.42 -10.43
N SER A 14 -5.83 -21.59 -10.95
CA SER A 14 -6.38 -22.88 -10.53
C SER A 14 -5.98 -23.17 -9.09
N ARG A 15 -4.72 -22.91 -8.74
CA ARG A 15 -4.23 -23.04 -7.36
C ARG A 15 -4.89 -22.02 -6.42
N VAL A 16 -5.09 -20.77 -6.88
CA VAL A 16 -5.84 -19.77 -6.10
C VAL A 16 -7.26 -20.27 -5.80
N ALA A 17 -7.97 -20.80 -6.82
CA ALA A 17 -9.32 -21.34 -6.64
C ALA A 17 -9.34 -22.51 -5.64
N ALA A 18 -8.41 -23.44 -5.75
CA ALA A 18 -8.29 -24.58 -4.82
C ALA A 18 -8.01 -24.13 -3.38
N LEU A 19 -7.16 -23.12 -3.19
CA LEU A 19 -6.88 -22.56 -1.86
C LEU A 19 -8.12 -21.88 -1.24
N VAL A 20 -8.89 -21.15 -2.05
CA VAL A 20 -10.14 -20.52 -1.60
C VAL A 20 -11.22 -21.55 -1.32
N GLU A 21 -11.30 -22.64 -2.09
CA GLU A 21 -12.21 -23.75 -1.83
C GLU A 21 -11.89 -24.45 -0.51
N ALA A 22 -10.60 -24.69 -0.25
CA ALA A 22 -10.13 -25.30 1.00
C ALA A 22 -10.32 -24.36 2.21
N ASP A 23 -10.17 -23.03 2.03
CA ASP A 23 -10.35 -22.02 3.06
C ASP A 23 -11.12 -20.82 2.50
N PRO A 24 -12.48 -20.81 2.59
CA PRO A 24 -13.29 -19.71 2.09
C PRO A 24 -12.99 -18.35 2.73
N SER A 25 -12.32 -18.30 3.88
CA SER A 25 -11.91 -17.03 4.50
C SER A 25 -10.89 -16.28 3.65
N LEU A 26 -10.18 -16.97 2.76
CA LEU A 26 -9.23 -16.39 1.81
C LEU A 26 -9.90 -15.63 0.65
N ALA A 27 -11.19 -15.83 0.40
CA ALA A 27 -11.87 -15.33 -0.79
C ALA A 27 -11.73 -13.81 -0.97
N ILE A 28 -11.94 -13.02 0.09
CA ILE A 28 -11.84 -11.56 0.01
C ILE A 28 -10.40 -11.09 -0.24
N PHE A 29 -9.43 -11.79 0.32
CA PHE A 29 -8.01 -11.48 0.11
C PHE A 29 -7.58 -11.84 -1.33
N ALA A 30 -8.01 -13.00 -1.84
CA ALA A 30 -7.76 -13.42 -3.22
C ALA A 30 -8.37 -12.40 -4.21
N ALA A 31 -9.63 -12.01 -4.02
CA ALA A 31 -10.30 -11.01 -4.83
C ALA A 31 -9.58 -9.66 -4.81
N ALA A 32 -9.13 -9.19 -3.63
CA ALA A 32 -8.37 -7.95 -3.48
C ALA A 32 -7.02 -7.99 -4.22
N ILE A 33 -6.27 -9.11 -4.10
CA ILE A 33 -4.95 -9.27 -4.74
C ILE A 33 -5.07 -9.41 -6.26
N LEU A 34 -6.10 -10.10 -6.74
CA LEU A 34 -6.35 -10.28 -8.17
C LEU A 34 -6.95 -9.03 -8.83
N GLY A 35 -7.58 -8.16 -8.04
CA GLY A 35 -8.32 -7.00 -8.53
C GLY A 35 -9.72 -7.38 -9.05
N ASP A 36 -10.27 -8.50 -8.59
CA ASP A 36 -11.61 -8.95 -8.95
C ASP A 36 -12.66 -8.13 -8.18
N THR A 37 -13.01 -6.98 -8.74
CA THR A 37 -13.94 -6.03 -8.15
C THR A 37 -15.34 -6.62 -7.97
N THR A 38 -15.78 -7.43 -8.95
CA THR A 38 -17.08 -8.10 -8.88
C THR A 38 -17.13 -9.02 -7.67
N LYS A 39 -16.10 -9.82 -7.47
CA LYS A 39 -16.01 -10.73 -6.34
C LYS A 39 -15.89 -10.00 -5.00
N VAL A 40 -15.14 -8.89 -4.95
CA VAL A 40 -15.09 -8.00 -3.78
C VAL A 40 -16.49 -7.51 -3.43
N ASP A 41 -17.26 -7.01 -4.41
CA ASP A 41 -18.59 -6.47 -4.19
C ASP A 41 -19.59 -7.54 -3.75
N GLU A 42 -19.57 -8.73 -4.35
CA GLU A 42 -20.40 -9.87 -3.94
C GLU A 42 -20.14 -10.25 -2.49
N LEU A 43 -18.87 -10.44 -2.12
CA LEU A 43 -18.47 -10.87 -0.77
C LEU A 43 -18.86 -9.83 0.28
N LEU A 44 -18.64 -8.54 0.00
CA LEU A 44 -18.98 -7.46 0.93
C LEU A 44 -20.49 -7.18 1.01
N THR A 45 -21.26 -7.52 -0.03
CA THR A 45 -22.72 -7.49 0.01
C THR A 45 -23.27 -8.61 0.89
N ALA A 46 -22.68 -9.81 0.79
CA ALA A 46 -23.06 -10.96 1.61
C ALA A 46 -22.60 -10.78 3.08
N ASN A 47 -21.42 -10.25 3.30
CA ASN A 47 -20.88 -10.03 4.65
C ASN A 47 -19.98 -8.78 4.69
N ARG A 48 -20.55 -7.65 5.14
CA ARG A 48 -19.85 -6.37 5.22
C ARG A 48 -18.66 -6.36 6.17
N SER A 49 -18.63 -7.25 7.18
CA SER A 49 -17.50 -7.30 8.13
C SER A 49 -16.19 -7.72 7.48
N LEU A 50 -16.23 -8.36 6.31
CA LEU A 50 -15.03 -8.75 5.56
C LEU A 50 -14.20 -7.56 5.11
N VAL A 51 -14.75 -6.33 5.07
CA VAL A 51 -14.03 -5.11 4.66
C VAL A 51 -12.84 -4.80 5.57
N SER A 52 -12.90 -5.18 6.84
CA SER A 52 -11.88 -4.91 7.86
C SER A 52 -11.22 -6.18 8.44
N ILE A 53 -11.53 -7.34 7.89
CA ILE A 53 -10.92 -8.59 8.35
C ILE A 53 -9.42 -8.56 8.14
N LEU A 54 -8.68 -9.18 9.06
CA LEU A 54 -7.23 -9.30 8.97
C LEU A 54 -6.82 -10.67 8.42
N SER A 55 -5.89 -10.68 7.50
CA SER A 55 -5.19 -11.89 7.07
C SER A 55 -4.29 -12.42 8.18
N THR A 56 -3.79 -13.65 8.04
CA THR A 56 -2.79 -14.21 8.97
C THR A 56 -1.49 -13.40 9.05
N ASP A 57 -1.20 -12.57 8.02
CA ASP A 57 -0.06 -11.65 8.01
C ASP A 57 -0.42 -10.26 8.55
N GLY A 58 -1.62 -10.10 9.12
CA GLY A 58 -2.09 -8.87 9.75
C GLY A 58 -2.49 -7.76 8.77
N TRP A 59 -2.79 -8.06 7.52
CA TRP A 59 -3.20 -7.10 6.50
C TRP A 59 -4.70 -7.15 6.24
N THR A 60 -5.30 -5.98 6.02
CA THR A 60 -6.69 -5.90 5.53
C THR A 60 -6.74 -6.13 4.01
N PRO A 61 -7.93 -6.41 3.42
CA PRO A 61 -8.08 -6.47 1.97
C PRO A 61 -7.57 -5.20 1.26
N LEU A 62 -7.74 -4.01 1.87
CA LEU A 62 -7.28 -2.75 1.31
C LEU A 62 -5.74 -2.67 1.27
N HIS A 63 -5.03 -3.17 2.29
CA HIS A 63 -3.56 -3.27 2.23
C HIS A 63 -3.10 -4.11 1.05
N LEU A 64 -3.77 -5.24 0.81
CA LEU A 64 -3.42 -6.16 -0.26
C LEU A 64 -3.72 -5.56 -1.63
N ALA A 65 -4.91 -5.00 -1.83
CA ALA A 65 -5.24 -4.29 -3.07
C ALA A 65 -4.23 -3.18 -3.34
N ALA A 66 -3.83 -2.43 -2.32
CA ALA A 66 -2.85 -1.35 -2.41
C ALA A 66 -1.46 -1.86 -2.77
N PHE A 67 -0.97 -2.91 -2.11
CA PHE A 67 0.35 -3.48 -2.36
C PHE A 67 0.47 -4.12 -3.75
N PHE A 68 -0.62 -4.70 -4.27
CA PHE A 68 -0.66 -5.31 -5.60
C PHE A 68 -1.14 -4.36 -6.71
N GLY A 69 -1.36 -3.07 -6.41
CA GLY A 69 -1.70 -2.06 -7.40
C GLY A 69 -3.09 -2.24 -8.04
N LYS A 70 -4.04 -2.75 -7.28
CA LYS A 70 -5.40 -3.02 -7.75
C LYS A 70 -6.31 -1.85 -7.39
N ASP A 71 -6.21 -0.76 -8.16
CA ASP A 71 -6.89 0.51 -7.88
C ASP A 71 -8.42 0.38 -7.87
N ASP A 72 -9.02 -0.36 -8.80
CA ASP A 72 -10.46 -0.58 -8.81
C ASP A 72 -10.95 -1.37 -7.59
N ALA A 73 -10.22 -2.41 -7.19
CA ALA A 73 -10.54 -3.16 -5.98
C ALA A 73 -10.34 -2.30 -4.71
N ALA A 74 -9.26 -1.49 -4.67
CA ALA A 74 -9.04 -0.54 -3.58
C ALA A 74 -10.18 0.50 -3.50
N ARG A 75 -10.62 1.02 -4.65
CA ARG A 75 -11.74 1.96 -4.75
C ARG A 75 -13.05 1.32 -4.26
N SER A 76 -13.34 0.08 -4.67
CA SER A 76 -14.52 -0.64 -4.20
C SER A 76 -14.47 -0.87 -2.69
N LEU A 77 -13.35 -1.35 -2.16
CA LEU A 77 -13.16 -1.54 -0.72
C LEU A 77 -13.39 -0.24 0.08
N LEU A 78 -12.83 0.90 -0.40
CA LEU A 78 -13.03 2.21 0.22
C LEU A 78 -14.50 2.66 0.16
N ASN A 79 -15.18 2.46 -0.97
CA ASN A 79 -16.61 2.76 -1.11
C ASN A 79 -17.48 1.91 -0.18
N LYS A 80 -17.05 0.71 0.17
CA LYS A 80 -17.72 -0.21 1.11
C LYS A 80 -17.33 0.05 2.58
N GLY A 81 -16.49 1.05 2.85
CA GLY A 81 -16.16 1.51 4.19
C GLY A 81 -14.84 0.97 4.76
N ALA A 82 -13.94 0.48 3.90
CA ALA A 82 -12.58 0.18 4.35
C ALA A 82 -11.93 1.43 4.97
N GLN A 83 -11.29 1.26 6.12
CA GLN A 83 -10.56 2.35 6.78
C GLN A 83 -9.31 2.69 5.99
N VAL A 84 -9.23 3.91 5.45
CA VAL A 84 -8.12 4.36 4.59
C VAL A 84 -6.77 4.30 5.30
N ASP A 85 -6.74 4.58 6.60
CA ASP A 85 -5.56 4.55 7.46
C ASP A 85 -5.52 3.32 8.39
N ALA A 86 -6.20 2.22 8.00
CA ALA A 86 -6.11 0.98 8.77
C ALA A 86 -4.65 0.61 9.03
N ARG A 87 -4.33 0.23 10.26
CA ARG A 87 -2.98 -0.25 10.60
C ARG A 87 -2.91 -1.76 10.51
N SER A 88 -1.87 -2.27 9.84
CA SER A 88 -1.59 -3.71 9.90
C SER A 88 -1.21 -4.11 11.32
N THR A 89 -1.52 -5.36 11.69
CA THR A 89 -1.18 -5.90 13.02
C THR A 89 0.14 -6.65 13.04
N ASN A 90 0.85 -6.69 11.91
CA ASN A 90 2.20 -7.24 11.85
C ASN A 90 3.24 -6.25 12.40
N ALA A 91 4.51 -6.69 12.48
CA ALA A 91 5.59 -5.89 13.03
C ALA A 91 5.81 -4.54 12.31
N MET A 92 5.37 -4.42 11.05
CA MET A 92 5.54 -3.18 10.27
C MET A 92 4.56 -2.09 10.65
N GLN A 93 3.37 -2.41 11.18
CA GLN A 93 2.31 -1.46 11.52
C GLN A 93 2.05 -0.43 10.41
N ASN A 94 2.13 -0.89 9.16
CA ASN A 94 1.96 -0.04 7.99
C ASN A 94 0.48 0.27 7.71
N THR A 95 0.24 1.34 6.94
CA THR A 95 -1.08 1.68 6.39
C THR A 95 -1.18 1.23 4.93
N PRO A 96 -2.39 1.22 4.32
CA PRO A 96 -2.54 0.97 2.89
C PRO A 96 -1.67 1.90 2.01
N LEU A 97 -1.46 3.16 2.44
CA LEU A 97 -0.59 4.10 1.74
C LEU A 97 0.88 3.61 1.72
N HIS A 98 1.39 3.10 2.84
CA HIS A 98 2.73 2.49 2.88
C HIS A 98 2.80 1.23 2.00
N ALA A 99 1.74 0.41 2.00
CA ALA A 99 1.68 -0.78 1.17
C ALA A 99 1.72 -0.43 -0.32
N ALA A 100 0.94 0.57 -0.77
CA ALA A 100 0.95 1.08 -2.15
C ALA A 100 2.32 1.63 -2.55
N ALA A 101 2.95 2.41 -1.66
CA ALA A 101 4.28 2.98 -1.91
C ALA A 101 5.37 1.90 -2.00
N ALA A 102 5.34 0.90 -1.12
CA ALA A 102 6.24 -0.25 -1.17
C ALA A 102 6.05 -1.10 -2.43
N GLY A 103 4.79 -1.24 -2.88
CA GLY A 103 4.43 -1.92 -4.13
C GLY A 103 4.75 -1.12 -5.40
N LYS A 104 5.16 0.16 -5.30
CA LYS A 104 5.43 1.08 -6.41
C LYS A 104 4.20 1.41 -7.25
N HIS A 105 3.04 1.56 -6.62
CA HIS A 105 1.77 1.79 -7.30
C HIS A 105 1.28 3.23 -7.11
N ALA A 106 1.84 4.18 -7.90
CA ALA A 106 1.52 5.60 -7.81
C ALA A 106 0.02 5.90 -8.01
N ALA A 107 -0.69 5.15 -8.86
CA ALA A 107 -2.13 5.32 -9.05
C ALA A 107 -2.92 5.05 -7.76
N VAL A 108 -2.58 3.96 -7.04
CA VAL A 108 -3.23 3.65 -5.76
C VAL A 108 -2.82 4.65 -4.67
N VAL A 109 -1.57 5.14 -4.68
CA VAL A 109 -1.14 6.22 -3.77
C VAL A 109 -2.02 7.45 -3.97
N LYS A 110 -2.23 7.89 -5.21
CA LYS A 110 -3.12 9.04 -5.54
C LYS A 110 -4.55 8.78 -5.06
N LEU A 111 -5.10 7.59 -5.34
CA LEU A 111 -6.43 7.21 -4.87
C LEU A 111 -6.56 7.29 -3.34
N LEU A 112 -5.58 6.76 -2.59
CA LEU A 112 -5.61 6.78 -1.13
C LEU A 112 -5.52 8.22 -0.58
N ILE A 113 -4.69 9.07 -1.19
CA ILE A 113 -4.61 10.51 -0.86
C ILE A 113 -5.96 11.20 -1.10
N GLU A 114 -6.60 10.98 -2.25
CA GLU A 114 -7.94 11.49 -2.59
C GLU A 114 -9.00 11.07 -1.58
N ARG A 115 -8.81 9.91 -0.94
CA ARG A 115 -9.70 9.37 0.10
C ARG A 115 -9.31 9.76 1.51
N GLY A 116 -8.37 10.69 1.67
CA GLY A 116 -7.98 11.28 2.95
C GLY A 116 -6.95 10.48 3.73
N ALA A 117 -6.12 9.66 3.05
CA ALA A 117 -5.02 8.98 3.72
C ALA A 117 -4.04 9.97 4.35
N SER A 118 -3.57 9.66 5.54
CA SER A 118 -2.58 10.45 6.29
C SER A 118 -1.20 10.32 5.63
N VAL A 119 -0.83 11.26 4.77
CA VAL A 119 0.42 11.23 3.98
C VAL A 119 1.69 11.18 4.84
N ASN A 120 1.62 11.71 6.05
CA ASN A 120 2.71 11.72 7.04
C ASN A 120 2.60 10.57 8.06
N ALA A 121 1.72 9.59 7.83
CA ALA A 121 1.66 8.41 8.67
C ALA A 121 3.02 7.73 8.74
N ARG A 122 3.40 7.27 9.94
CA ARG A 122 4.67 6.58 10.20
C ARG A 122 4.39 5.11 10.48
N GLN A 123 5.08 4.22 9.80
CA GLN A 123 5.11 2.80 10.13
C GLN A 123 6.25 2.50 11.13
N HIS A 124 6.44 1.25 11.48
CA HIS A 124 7.58 0.83 12.32
C HIS A 124 8.90 1.36 11.75
N GLY A 125 9.79 1.79 12.64
CA GLY A 125 11.05 2.45 12.25
C GLY A 125 10.88 3.91 11.83
N GLY A 126 9.69 4.51 11.99
CA GLY A 126 9.42 5.92 11.69
C GLY A 126 9.34 6.26 10.19
N TRP A 127 9.27 5.24 9.31
CA TRP A 127 9.22 5.43 7.87
C TRP A 127 7.86 5.97 7.41
N THR A 128 7.88 6.89 6.43
CA THR A 128 6.69 7.40 5.74
C THR A 128 6.62 6.85 4.30
N ALA A 129 5.50 7.06 3.62
CA ALA A 129 5.37 6.72 2.20
C ALA A 129 6.40 7.45 1.32
N LEU A 130 6.79 8.69 1.69
CA LEU A 130 7.81 9.45 0.96
C LEU A 130 9.21 8.81 1.07
N HIS A 131 9.55 8.18 2.20
CA HIS A 131 10.78 7.39 2.30
C HIS A 131 10.79 6.23 1.28
N ALA A 132 9.64 5.54 1.13
CA ALA A 132 9.53 4.45 0.15
C ALA A 132 9.63 4.97 -1.29
N ALA A 133 8.98 6.09 -1.62
CA ALA A 133 9.09 6.73 -2.93
C ALA A 133 10.54 7.12 -3.24
N ALA A 134 11.25 7.73 -2.27
CA ALA A 134 12.65 8.11 -2.40
C ALA A 134 13.57 6.89 -2.56
N GLN A 135 13.36 5.83 -1.77
CA GLN A 135 14.12 4.60 -1.90
C GLN A 135 13.95 3.94 -3.27
N ASN A 136 12.75 4.06 -3.85
CA ASN A 136 12.40 3.48 -5.15
C ASN A 136 12.79 4.37 -6.36
N GLY A 137 13.12 5.66 -6.14
CA GLY A 137 13.35 6.64 -7.18
C GLY A 137 12.09 7.05 -7.95
N ASP A 138 10.93 6.84 -7.36
CA ASP A 138 9.64 7.15 -7.99
C ASP A 138 9.28 8.62 -7.77
N VAL A 139 9.77 9.48 -8.67
CA VAL A 139 9.55 10.93 -8.60
C VAL A 139 8.07 11.28 -8.79
N GLU A 140 7.30 10.51 -9.59
CA GLU A 140 5.87 10.75 -9.76
C GLU A 140 5.11 10.52 -8.47
N MET A 141 5.41 9.43 -7.77
CA MET A 141 4.84 9.14 -6.46
C MET A 141 5.26 10.17 -5.42
N ALA A 142 6.55 10.55 -5.39
CA ALA A 142 7.05 11.58 -4.48
C ALA A 142 6.32 12.91 -4.71
N ARG A 143 6.08 13.31 -5.97
CA ARG A 143 5.31 14.49 -6.30
C ARG A 143 3.90 14.43 -5.73
N ALA A 144 3.17 13.33 -5.96
CA ALA A 144 1.81 13.17 -5.43
C ALA A 144 1.76 13.26 -3.90
N LEU A 145 2.75 12.72 -3.21
CA LEU A 145 2.86 12.80 -1.75
C LEU A 145 3.18 14.21 -1.26
N VAL A 146 4.15 14.89 -1.89
CA VAL A 146 4.56 16.26 -1.51
C VAL A 146 3.45 17.27 -1.80
N ASP A 147 2.78 17.16 -2.95
CA ASP A 147 1.62 18.00 -3.29
C ASP A 147 0.47 17.84 -2.29
N ALA A 148 0.36 16.66 -1.66
CA ALA A 148 -0.58 16.37 -0.59
C ALA A 148 -0.07 16.72 0.82
N GLY A 149 1.08 17.36 0.95
CA GLY A 149 1.63 17.84 2.22
C GLY A 149 2.55 16.85 2.94
N ALA A 150 3.19 15.92 2.22
CA ALA A 150 4.22 15.08 2.83
C ALA A 150 5.43 15.92 3.28
N ASP A 151 5.89 15.67 4.50
CA ASP A 151 7.06 16.34 5.07
C ASP A 151 8.35 15.79 4.44
N VAL A 152 8.99 16.59 3.58
CA VAL A 152 10.24 16.25 2.89
C VAL A 152 11.43 16.09 3.84
N GLN A 153 11.33 16.62 5.06
CA GLN A 153 12.35 16.55 6.11
C GLN A 153 12.06 15.44 7.15
N SER A 154 11.02 14.64 6.93
CA SER A 154 10.70 13.51 7.82
C SER A 154 11.93 12.66 8.10
N ARG A 155 12.18 12.34 9.37
CA ARG A 155 13.28 11.45 9.77
C ARG A 155 12.74 10.13 10.28
N ALA A 156 13.27 9.03 9.77
CA ALA A 156 13.07 7.71 10.34
C ALA A 156 13.81 7.58 11.69
N GLU A 157 13.58 6.49 12.44
CA GLU A 157 14.24 6.27 13.74
C GLU A 157 15.76 6.14 13.65
N ASN A 158 16.26 5.66 12.49
CA ASN A 158 17.70 5.63 12.17
C ASN A 158 18.23 6.99 11.66
N ASN A 159 17.45 8.06 11.83
CA ASN A 159 17.73 9.43 11.41
C ASN A 159 17.82 9.68 9.90
N GLN A 160 17.52 8.69 9.06
CA GLN A 160 17.51 8.86 7.59
C GLN A 160 16.30 9.68 7.15
N THR A 161 16.53 10.60 6.21
CA THR A 161 15.51 11.36 5.49
C THR A 161 15.22 10.72 4.12
N PRO A 162 14.13 11.09 3.42
CA PRO A 162 13.94 10.72 2.02
C PRO A 162 15.12 11.13 1.13
N LEU A 163 15.73 12.30 1.37
CA LEU A 163 16.90 12.77 0.63
C LEU A 163 18.12 11.86 0.85
N ASP A 164 18.41 11.45 2.09
CA ASP A 164 19.51 10.51 2.39
C ASP A 164 19.35 9.19 1.61
N LEU A 165 18.11 8.70 1.49
CA LEU A 165 17.81 7.47 0.76
C LEU A 165 18.05 7.64 -0.76
N ALA A 166 17.61 8.77 -1.33
CA ALA A 166 17.80 9.08 -2.73
C ALA A 166 19.29 9.18 -3.08
N LEU A 167 20.09 9.85 -2.23
CA LEU A 167 21.55 9.95 -2.37
C LEU A 167 22.22 8.59 -2.26
N THR A 168 21.87 7.80 -1.26
CA THR A 168 22.44 6.44 -1.06
C THR A 168 22.18 5.53 -2.27
N LYS A 169 21.07 5.73 -2.97
CA LYS A 169 20.69 4.97 -4.17
C LYS A 169 21.15 5.63 -5.48
N ALA A 170 21.87 6.75 -5.41
CA ALA A 170 22.35 7.53 -6.57
C ALA A 170 21.21 7.93 -7.55
N GLN A 171 20.06 8.29 -6.99
CA GLN A 171 18.86 8.62 -7.78
C GLN A 171 18.76 10.14 -8.01
N GLN A 172 19.56 10.65 -8.94
CA GLN A 172 19.73 12.09 -9.15
C GLN A 172 18.40 12.84 -9.36
N ALA A 173 17.50 12.32 -10.19
CA ALA A 173 16.20 12.98 -10.42
C ALA A 173 15.33 13.11 -9.14
N MET A 174 15.44 12.14 -8.22
CA MET A 174 14.77 12.21 -6.92
C MET A 174 15.46 13.20 -5.99
N VAL A 175 16.79 13.24 -5.99
CA VAL A 175 17.58 14.24 -5.23
C VAL A 175 17.18 15.64 -5.66
N ASP A 176 17.24 15.93 -6.97
CA ASP A 176 16.89 17.25 -7.53
C ASP A 176 15.46 17.65 -7.17
N TYR A 177 14.53 16.70 -7.25
CA TYR A 177 13.13 16.93 -6.88
C TYR A 177 12.97 17.27 -5.39
N LEU A 178 13.56 16.47 -4.50
CA LEU A 178 13.45 16.70 -3.06
C LEU A 178 14.11 18.02 -2.62
N GLU A 179 15.29 18.34 -3.15
CA GLU A 179 15.99 19.60 -2.86
C GLU A 179 15.18 20.81 -3.36
N SER A 180 14.58 20.73 -4.56
CA SER A 180 13.71 21.81 -5.09
C SER A 180 12.48 22.04 -4.24
N ASN A 181 12.04 21.03 -3.45
CA ASN A 181 10.94 21.11 -2.50
C ASN A 181 11.39 21.35 -1.04
N GLY A 182 12.64 21.78 -0.84
CA GLY A 182 13.15 22.22 0.45
C GLY A 182 13.80 21.14 1.30
N ALA A 183 14.04 19.94 0.78
CA ALA A 183 14.83 18.95 1.49
C ALA A 183 16.29 19.42 1.63
N ARG A 184 16.90 19.18 2.78
CA ARG A 184 18.29 19.55 3.10
C ARG A 184 18.95 18.43 3.89
N LEU A 185 20.26 18.30 3.75
CA LEU A 185 21.09 17.40 4.56
C LEU A 185 21.19 17.86 6.02
#